data_5c42bf94d61d99fce12a95dfe8ee2241
#
_entry.id   5c42bf94d61d99fce12a95dfe8ee2241
#
_cell.length_a   1.000
_cell.length_b   1.000
_cell.length_c   1.000
_cell.angle_alpha   90.00
_cell.angle_beta   90.00
_cell.angle_gamma   90.00
#
_symmetry.space_group_name_H-M   'P 1'
#
loop_
_entity.id
_entity.type
_entity.pdbx_description
1 polymer ?
#
loop_
_entity_poly.entity_id
_entity_poly.type
_entity_poly.pdbx_seq_one_letter_code
_entity_poly.pdbx_strand_id
1 'polypeptide(L)'
;MASKSSRGGRCGAALGVAVLVGVILGCGPAPTPTERPPVAATQTATSASPELPATSPVSIGAPSPTVAGRDAPPNALLAAEGGDPVAGQLGTFVWFETGSDAPWLPGAPIAVGAGEPLAVSLVPDGAIAAWAARYVPANAVGPDGATTLGEGAGSPAFAAPGPGSWTVELFVEFAAGAGNAHYFWRLEVE
;
A
#
# COMPACT_ATOMS: atom_id res chain seq x y z
N MET A 1 -29.44 -54.00 5.35
CA MET A 1 -29.93 -53.27 6.54
C MET A 1 -29.99 -51.80 6.20
N ALA A 2 -31.18 -51.28 6.20
CA ALA A 2 -31.48 -49.88 5.82
C ALA A 2 -31.44 -48.97 7.03
N SER A 3 -30.93 -47.70 6.87
CA SER A 3 -31.24 -46.62 7.78
C SER A 3 -30.96 -45.32 7.05
N LYS A 4 -31.89 -44.63 6.64
CA LYS A 4 -32.84 -43.65 7.17
C LYS A 4 -32.29 -42.22 7.09
N SER A 5 -32.80 -41.56 6.09
CA SER A 5 -32.89 -40.11 5.79
C SER A 5 -33.25 -39.25 7.02
N SER A 6 -32.65 -38.07 7.14
CA SER A 6 -33.24 -36.94 7.86
C SER A 6 -32.99 -35.66 7.10
N ARG A 7 -34.07 -35.16 6.46
CA ARG A 7 -34.24 -33.78 5.95
C ARG A 7 -34.52 -32.88 7.16
N GLY A 8 -33.84 -31.77 7.24
CA GLY A 8 -34.12 -30.66 8.13
C GLY A 8 -33.96 -29.33 7.41
N GLY A 9 -35.05 -28.91 6.77
CA GLY A 9 -35.16 -27.55 6.23
C GLY A 9 -35.34 -26.55 7.34
N ARG A 10 -34.70 -25.40 7.26
CA ARG A 10 -35.09 -24.18 8.00
C ARG A 10 -35.12 -23.03 7.04
N CYS A 11 -36.35 -22.60 6.74
CA CYS A 11 -36.66 -21.28 6.23
C CYS A 11 -36.25 -20.22 7.28
N GLY A 12 -35.41 -19.26 6.90
CA GLY A 12 -35.09 -18.07 7.69
C GLY A 12 -35.50 -16.84 6.91
N ALA A 13 -36.42 -16.08 7.49
CA ALA A 13 -37.12 -14.94 6.95
C ALA A 13 -36.19 -13.78 6.57
N ALA A 14 -36.49 -13.16 5.44
CA ALA A 14 -35.96 -11.88 5.02
C ALA A 14 -36.58 -10.76 5.87
N LEU A 15 -35.75 -9.99 6.57
CA LEU A 15 -36.12 -8.69 7.12
C LEU A 15 -35.58 -7.61 6.17
N GLY A 16 -36.50 -6.94 5.48
CA GLY A 16 -36.22 -5.73 4.71
C GLY A 16 -36.00 -4.57 5.65
N VAL A 17 -34.88 -3.88 5.51
CA VAL A 17 -34.62 -2.59 6.13
C VAL A 17 -34.82 -1.51 5.05
N ALA A 18 -35.86 -0.70 5.23
CA ALA A 18 -36.14 0.48 4.43
C ALA A 18 -35.14 1.59 4.80
N VAL A 19 -34.32 2.02 3.83
CA VAL A 19 -33.44 3.18 3.98
C VAL A 19 -34.20 4.44 3.57
N LEU A 20 -34.41 5.32 4.53
CA LEU A 20 -34.99 6.65 4.35
C LEU A 20 -33.93 7.56 3.71
N VAL A 21 -34.21 8.01 2.48
CA VAL A 21 -33.40 9.01 1.77
C VAL A 21 -33.81 10.40 2.27
N GLY A 22 -32.98 11.03 3.08
CA GLY A 22 -33.08 12.42 3.45
C GLY A 22 -32.37 13.32 2.45
N VAL A 23 -33.13 14.03 1.61
CA VAL A 23 -32.62 15.08 0.74
C VAL A 23 -32.53 16.38 1.55
N ILE A 24 -31.32 16.85 1.86
CA ILE A 24 -31.10 18.18 2.42
C ILE A 24 -30.63 19.08 1.27
N LEU A 25 -31.55 19.91 0.74
CA LEU A 25 -31.23 21.03 -0.12
C LEU A 25 -30.64 22.16 0.75
N GLY A 26 -29.33 22.33 0.76
CA GLY A 26 -28.62 23.45 1.33
C GLY A 26 -28.26 24.46 0.23
N CYS A 27 -29.06 25.49 0.01
CA CYS A 27 -28.67 26.69 -0.74
C CYS A 27 -27.71 27.51 0.11
N GLY A 28 -26.43 27.47 -0.17
CA GLY A 28 -25.45 28.44 0.35
C GLY A 28 -25.19 29.54 -0.67
N PRO A 29 -25.09 30.81 -0.25
CA PRO A 29 -24.83 31.95 -1.15
C PRO A 29 -23.39 31.88 -1.68
N ALA A 30 -23.24 32.17 -2.97
CA ALA A 30 -21.97 32.22 -3.69
C ALA A 30 -21.06 33.34 -3.13
N PRO A 31 -19.75 33.11 -2.97
CA PRO A 31 -18.82 34.17 -2.65
C PRO A 31 -18.57 35.06 -3.87
N THR A 32 -18.71 36.35 -3.68
CA THR A 32 -18.41 37.41 -4.65
C THR A 32 -16.92 37.44 -4.95
N PRO A 33 -16.48 37.51 -6.21
CA PRO A 33 -15.07 37.68 -6.55
C PRO A 33 -14.60 39.08 -6.18
N THR A 34 -13.67 39.18 -5.25
CA THR A 34 -12.95 40.41 -4.94
C THR A 34 -11.92 40.67 -6.05
N GLU A 35 -12.20 41.70 -6.82
CA GLU A 35 -11.33 42.27 -7.85
C GLU A 35 -10.04 42.80 -7.21
N ARG A 36 -8.89 42.23 -7.59
CA ARG A 36 -7.56 42.70 -7.15
C ARG A 36 -6.98 43.62 -8.20
N PRO A 37 -6.55 44.85 -7.85
CA PRO A 37 -5.98 45.78 -8.81
C PRO A 37 -4.63 45.30 -9.33
N PRO A 38 -4.25 45.65 -10.60
CA PRO A 38 -2.98 45.26 -11.20
C PRO A 38 -1.84 46.09 -10.62
N VAL A 39 -0.86 45.43 -10.03
CA VAL A 39 0.43 46.04 -9.70
C VAL A 39 1.38 45.78 -10.87
N ALA A 40 1.62 46.82 -11.64
CA ALA A 40 2.69 46.85 -12.63
C ALA A 40 4.03 47.03 -11.89
N ALA A 41 4.90 46.03 -11.96
CA ALA A 41 6.31 46.20 -11.60
C ALA A 41 7.15 45.68 -12.77
N THR A 42 7.60 46.62 -13.58
CA THR A 42 8.68 46.44 -14.55
C THR A 42 9.97 46.19 -13.77
N GLN A 43 10.49 44.99 -13.81
CA GLN A 43 11.88 44.72 -13.42
C GLN A 43 12.62 44.13 -14.60
N THR A 44 13.47 44.96 -15.17
CA THR A 44 14.53 44.56 -16.09
C THR A 44 15.57 43.78 -15.32
N ALA A 45 15.58 42.44 -15.48
CA ALA A 45 16.61 41.61 -14.91
C ALA A 45 17.62 41.23 -16.00
N THR A 46 18.81 41.76 -15.84
CA THR A 46 20.04 41.41 -16.54
C THR A 46 20.29 39.90 -16.42
N SER A 47 20.36 39.26 -17.59
CA SER A 47 20.69 37.83 -17.71
C SER A 47 22.18 37.63 -17.44
N ALA A 48 22.52 37.16 -16.26
CA ALA A 48 23.78 36.48 -15.98
C ALA A 48 23.49 34.98 -15.89
N SER A 49 23.92 34.27 -16.91
CA SER A 49 23.84 32.80 -16.94
C SER A 49 24.92 32.24 -16.01
N PRO A 50 24.59 31.60 -14.88
CA PRO A 50 25.57 30.82 -14.15
C PRO A 50 25.70 29.47 -14.82
N GLU A 51 26.89 29.16 -15.28
CA GLU A 51 27.36 27.83 -15.67
C GLU A 51 27.16 26.89 -14.49
N LEU A 52 26.18 25.94 -14.62
CA LEU A 52 25.91 24.94 -13.63
C LEU A 52 27.06 23.92 -13.67
N PRO A 53 27.72 23.62 -12.53
CA PRO A 53 28.63 22.49 -12.46
C PRO A 53 27.85 21.21 -12.73
N ALA A 54 28.36 20.40 -13.67
CA ALA A 54 27.82 19.08 -13.98
C ALA A 54 27.86 18.21 -12.71
N THR A 55 26.74 18.10 -12.03
CA THR A 55 26.56 17.12 -10.97
C THR A 55 26.52 15.75 -11.61
N SER A 56 27.59 14.97 -11.39
CA SER A 56 27.61 13.55 -11.70
C SER A 56 26.41 12.87 -11.04
N PRO A 57 25.67 11.99 -11.74
CA PRO A 57 24.59 11.26 -11.11
C PRO A 57 25.16 10.43 -9.96
N VAL A 58 24.75 10.74 -8.75
CA VAL A 58 24.97 9.87 -7.59
C VAL A 58 24.19 8.61 -7.88
N SER A 59 24.91 7.55 -8.25
CA SER A 59 24.35 6.19 -8.33
C SER A 59 23.89 5.83 -6.92
N ILE A 60 22.60 5.95 -6.65
CA ILE A 60 21.99 5.43 -5.43
C ILE A 60 22.10 3.92 -5.59
N GLY A 61 23.11 3.33 -4.96
CA GLY A 61 23.30 1.89 -4.94
C GLY A 61 22.01 1.24 -4.47
N ALA A 62 21.56 0.21 -5.20
CA ALA A 62 20.47 -0.64 -4.76
C ALA A 62 20.78 -1.10 -3.32
N PRO A 63 19.79 -1.07 -2.39
CA PRO A 63 20.02 -1.52 -1.03
C PRO A 63 20.52 -2.97 -1.08
N SER A 64 21.71 -3.18 -0.51
CA SER A 64 22.26 -4.52 -0.38
C SER A 64 21.29 -5.38 0.43
N PRO A 65 20.98 -6.62 0.01
CA PRO A 65 20.12 -7.50 0.77
C PRO A 65 20.72 -7.71 2.16
N THR A 66 20.04 -7.23 3.18
CA THR A 66 20.41 -7.47 4.57
C THR A 66 20.14 -8.94 4.85
N VAL A 67 21.19 -9.69 5.20
CA VAL A 67 21.03 -11.07 5.68
C VAL A 67 20.15 -11.01 6.93
N ALA A 68 19.00 -11.69 6.91
CA ALA A 68 18.13 -11.75 8.08
C ALA A 68 18.90 -12.43 9.21
N GLY A 69 19.28 -11.60 10.18
CA GLY A 69 19.79 -12.03 11.45
C GLY A 69 18.65 -12.08 12.47
N ARG A 70 18.99 -12.28 13.73
CA ARG A 70 18.02 -12.18 14.83
C ARG A 70 17.54 -10.73 15.06
N ASP A 71 18.16 -9.76 14.40
CA ASP A 71 17.98 -8.33 14.67
C ASP A 71 16.93 -7.67 13.76
N ALA A 72 16.55 -8.31 12.67
CA ALA A 72 15.54 -7.78 11.75
C ALA A 72 14.79 -8.92 11.00
N PRO A 73 13.51 -8.69 10.63
CA PRO A 73 12.75 -9.64 9.83
C PRO A 73 13.33 -9.80 8.42
N PRO A 74 12.97 -10.89 7.70
CA PRO A 74 13.35 -11.08 6.29
C PRO A 74 12.94 -9.90 5.41
N ASN A 75 13.68 -9.67 4.31
CA ASN A 75 13.23 -8.74 3.28
C ASN A 75 12.05 -9.35 2.51
N ALA A 76 11.01 -8.55 2.26
CA ALA A 76 9.92 -8.95 1.39
C ALA A 76 10.16 -8.42 -0.03
N LEU A 77 10.03 -9.30 -1.03
CA LEU A 77 10.18 -8.99 -2.44
C LEU A 77 8.84 -9.17 -3.13
N LEU A 78 8.29 -8.12 -3.72
CA LEU A 78 7.06 -8.15 -4.52
C LEU A 78 7.42 -8.28 -5.99
N ALA A 79 6.78 -9.22 -6.68
CA ALA A 79 6.92 -9.41 -8.12
C ALA A 79 5.56 -9.51 -8.80
N ALA A 80 5.42 -8.89 -9.96
CA ALA A 80 4.38 -9.18 -10.93
C ALA A 80 4.75 -10.45 -11.73
N GLU A 81 3.79 -11.06 -12.41
CA GLU A 81 4.04 -12.28 -13.20
C GLU A 81 5.09 -12.00 -14.30
N GLY A 82 6.24 -12.68 -14.21
CA GLY A 82 7.36 -12.50 -15.14
C GLY A 82 8.16 -11.21 -14.96
N GLY A 83 7.84 -10.38 -13.96
CA GLY A 83 8.58 -9.17 -13.62
C GLY A 83 9.74 -9.41 -12.66
N ASP A 84 10.64 -8.43 -12.58
CA ASP A 84 11.74 -8.47 -11.61
C ASP A 84 11.21 -8.19 -10.18
N PRO A 85 11.68 -8.96 -9.18
CA PRO A 85 11.28 -8.72 -7.80
C PRO A 85 11.77 -7.36 -7.26
N VAL A 86 10.89 -6.62 -6.61
CA VAL A 86 11.20 -5.32 -5.98
C VAL A 86 11.10 -5.42 -4.47
N ALA A 87 12.17 -5.03 -3.78
CA ALA A 87 12.20 -5.03 -2.33
C ALA A 87 11.19 -4.05 -1.73
N GLY A 88 10.40 -4.53 -0.78
CA GLY A 88 9.53 -3.71 0.04
C GLY A 88 10.32 -2.88 1.04
N GLN A 89 9.82 -1.68 1.33
CA GLN A 89 10.36 -0.89 2.41
C GLN A 89 9.82 -1.44 3.74
N LEU A 90 10.72 -1.83 4.63
CA LEU A 90 10.36 -2.30 5.96
C LEU A 90 9.85 -1.11 6.79
N GLY A 91 8.66 -1.25 7.32
CA GLY A 91 8.03 -0.31 8.24
C GLY A 91 8.14 -0.76 9.70
N THR A 92 7.05 -0.59 10.43
CA THR A 92 6.94 -1.08 11.82
C THR A 92 7.10 -2.59 11.87
N PHE A 93 7.88 -3.06 12.84
CA PHE A 93 8.02 -4.50 13.08
C PHE A 93 8.27 -4.82 14.55
N VAL A 94 7.94 -6.04 14.91
CA VAL A 94 8.41 -6.72 16.13
C VAL A 94 9.06 -8.02 15.67
N TRP A 95 10.32 -8.23 16.02
CA TRP A 95 11.08 -9.40 15.59
C TRP A 95 11.89 -9.95 16.77
N PHE A 96 11.47 -11.11 17.31
CA PHE A 96 11.99 -11.64 18.58
C PHE A 96 11.93 -10.58 19.69
N GLU A 97 13.09 -10.13 20.18
CA GLU A 97 13.21 -9.12 21.25
C GLU A 97 13.48 -7.70 20.72
N THR A 98 13.54 -7.54 19.38
CA THR A 98 13.78 -6.24 18.73
C THR A 98 12.50 -5.71 18.08
N GLY A 99 12.44 -4.41 17.89
CA GLY A 99 11.32 -3.78 17.21
C GLY A 99 11.68 -2.37 16.73
N SER A 100 10.89 -1.88 15.80
CA SER A 100 10.98 -0.53 15.28
C SER A 100 9.59 0.01 15.01
N ASP A 101 9.35 1.24 15.43
CA ASP A 101 8.19 2.03 15.04
C ASP A 101 8.61 2.94 13.89
N ALA A 102 8.36 2.49 12.68
CA ALA A 102 8.56 3.31 11.50
C ALA A 102 7.23 3.94 11.07
N PRO A 103 7.22 5.20 10.61
CA PRO A 103 6.01 5.81 10.08
C PRO A 103 5.53 5.07 8.82
N TRP A 104 4.29 5.32 8.42
CA TRP A 104 3.76 4.92 7.12
C TRP A 104 4.68 5.43 5.99
N LEU A 105 5.23 4.50 5.21
CA LEU A 105 6.25 4.81 4.22
C LEU A 105 5.70 4.55 2.80
N PRO A 106 5.89 5.50 1.85
CA PRO A 106 5.69 5.20 0.45
C PRO A 106 6.79 4.23 -0.02
N GLY A 107 6.41 3.06 -0.50
CA GLY A 107 7.34 2.05 -0.97
C GLY A 107 8.08 2.42 -2.26
N ALA A 108 8.91 1.49 -2.76
CA ALA A 108 9.55 1.60 -4.07
C ALA A 108 8.49 1.55 -5.19
N PRO A 109 8.62 2.36 -6.27
CA PRO A 109 7.67 2.36 -7.38
C PRO A 109 7.77 1.08 -8.21
N ILE A 110 6.62 0.49 -8.54
CA ILE A 110 6.48 -0.67 -9.42
C ILE A 110 5.35 -0.35 -10.42
N ALA A 111 5.63 -0.48 -11.72
CA ALA A 111 4.61 -0.39 -12.75
C ALA A 111 3.96 -1.75 -12.96
N VAL A 112 2.63 -1.82 -12.92
CA VAL A 112 1.86 -3.06 -13.06
C VAL A 112 0.55 -2.81 -13.81
N GLY A 113 -0.01 -3.85 -14.42
CA GLY A 113 -1.35 -3.79 -15.02
C GLY A 113 -2.47 -3.89 -13.98
N ALA A 114 -3.63 -3.29 -14.26
CA ALA A 114 -4.79 -3.41 -13.38
C ALA A 114 -5.25 -4.87 -13.26
N GLY A 115 -5.39 -5.36 -12.02
CA GLY A 115 -5.76 -6.76 -11.74
C GLY A 115 -4.64 -7.77 -11.98
N GLU A 116 -3.43 -7.33 -12.27
CA GLU A 116 -2.27 -8.21 -12.48
C GLU A 116 -1.95 -9.00 -11.21
N PRO A 117 -1.67 -10.33 -11.33
CA PRO A 117 -1.26 -11.15 -10.19
C PRO A 117 0.08 -10.69 -9.61
N LEU A 118 0.11 -10.45 -8.31
CA LEU A 118 1.29 -10.06 -7.55
C LEU A 118 1.58 -11.14 -6.51
N ALA A 119 2.86 -11.50 -6.36
CA ALA A 119 3.32 -12.46 -5.37
C ALA A 119 4.45 -11.87 -4.52
N VAL A 120 4.46 -12.24 -3.23
CA VAL A 120 5.55 -11.83 -2.33
C VAL A 120 6.35 -13.03 -1.88
N SER A 121 7.67 -12.90 -1.97
CA SER A 121 8.63 -13.84 -1.39
C SER A 121 9.44 -13.18 -0.28
N LEU A 122 9.95 -13.98 0.64
CA LEU A 122 10.81 -13.53 1.74
C LEU A 122 12.26 -13.96 1.50
N VAL A 123 13.21 -13.08 1.80
CA VAL A 123 14.65 -13.37 1.68
C VAL A 123 15.38 -12.96 2.96
N PRO A 124 15.95 -13.92 3.70
CA PRO A 124 15.83 -15.37 3.51
C PRO A 124 14.41 -15.88 3.74
N ASP A 125 14.13 -17.09 3.27
CA ASP A 125 12.83 -17.71 3.46
C ASP A 125 12.40 -17.69 4.92
N GLY A 126 11.14 -17.34 5.16
CA GLY A 126 10.50 -17.30 6.47
C GLY A 126 9.13 -17.94 6.43
N ALA A 127 8.82 -18.74 7.45
CA ALA A 127 7.49 -19.32 7.58
C ALA A 127 6.48 -18.22 7.98
N ILE A 128 5.44 -18.05 7.17
CA ILE A 128 4.36 -17.08 7.39
C ILE A 128 3.17 -17.80 8.02
N ALA A 129 2.73 -17.32 9.19
CA ALA A 129 1.53 -17.82 9.87
C ALA A 129 0.27 -17.17 9.29
N ALA A 130 0.31 -15.82 9.11
CA ALA A 130 -0.77 -15.06 8.52
C ALA A 130 -0.22 -13.83 7.80
N TRP A 131 -1.00 -13.32 6.84
CA TRP A 131 -0.70 -12.08 6.16
C TRP A 131 -1.99 -11.34 5.78
N ALA A 132 -1.89 -10.02 5.65
CA ALA A 132 -2.94 -9.18 5.11
C ALA A 132 -2.32 -8.08 4.23
N ALA A 133 -2.87 -7.92 3.02
CA ALA A 133 -2.48 -6.86 2.10
C ALA A 133 -3.61 -5.83 1.94
N ARG A 134 -3.26 -4.54 1.95
CA ARG A 134 -4.20 -3.44 1.75
C ARG A 134 -3.54 -2.30 0.99
N TYR A 135 -4.35 -1.40 0.45
CA TYR A 135 -3.84 -0.24 -0.28
C TYR A 135 -4.62 1.04 0.04
N VAL A 136 -3.94 2.17 -0.15
CA VAL A 136 -4.47 3.52 -0.10
C VAL A 136 -3.91 4.33 -1.28
N PRO A 137 -4.49 5.50 -1.61
CA PRO A 137 -3.85 6.44 -2.55
C PRO A 137 -2.40 6.75 -2.15
N ALA A 138 -1.48 6.84 -3.13
CA ALA A 138 -0.05 7.03 -2.86
C ALA A 138 0.30 8.31 -2.10
N ASN A 139 -0.60 9.29 -2.07
CA ASN A 139 -0.46 10.54 -1.31
C ASN A 139 -1.07 10.48 0.10
N ALA A 140 -1.61 9.33 0.52
CA ALA A 140 -2.12 9.16 1.88
C ALA A 140 -0.96 9.20 2.89
N VAL A 141 -1.22 9.79 4.06
CA VAL A 141 -0.24 9.90 5.15
C VAL A 141 -0.34 8.77 6.17
N GLY A 142 -1.21 7.80 5.92
CA GLY A 142 -1.46 6.66 6.80
C GLY A 142 -2.48 5.69 6.22
N PRO A 143 -2.82 4.63 6.97
CA PRO A 143 -3.69 3.55 6.51
C PRO A 143 -5.19 3.86 6.58
N ASP A 144 -5.57 5.07 6.97
CA ASP A 144 -6.99 5.44 7.10
C ASP A 144 -7.72 5.31 5.76
N GLY A 145 -8.85 4.58 5.78
CA GLY A 145 -9.61 4.30 4.58
C GLY A 145 -8.99 3.25 3.65
N ALA A 146 -8.03 2.48 4.13
CA ALA A 146 -7.40 1.42 3.33
C ALA A 146 -8.42 0.37 2.86
N THR A 147 -8.23 -0.07 1.61
CA THR A 147 -8.99 -1.15 1.00
C THR A 147 -8.17 -2.45 1.05
N THR A 148 -8.79 -3.54 1.48
CA THR A 148 -8.15 -4.87 1.50
C THR A 148 -7.96 -5.40 0.09
N LEU A 149 -6.74 -5.90 -0.22
CA LEU A 149 -6.40 -6.64 -1.43
C LEU A 149 -6.53 -8.14 -1.23
N GLY A 150 -6.19 -8.62 -0.05
CA GLY A 150 -6.27 -10.03 0.30
C GLY A 150 -5.69 -10.31 1.67
N GLU A 151 -5.97 -11.52 2.16
CA GLU A 151 -5.46 -12.04 3.41
C GLU A 151 -5.33 -13.57 3.34
N GLY A 152 -4.49 -14.16 4.17
CA GLY A 152 -4.31 -15.60 4.16
C GLY A 152 -3.17 -16.10 5.04
N ALA A 153 -2.74 -17.33 4.77
CA ALA A 153 -1.58 -17.98 5.37
C ALA A 153 -0.61 -18.45 4.28
N GLY A 154 0.64 -18.66 4.63
CA GLY A 154 1.69 -19.05 3.68
C GLY A 154 2.10 -17.90 2.77
N SER A 155 2.48 -18.19 1.54
CA SER A 155 3.00 -17.17 0.60
C SER A 155 1.95 -16.15 0.20
N PRO A 156 2.16 -14.83 0.42
CA PRO A 156 1.20 -13.82 0.04
C PRO A 156 1.08 -13.69 -1.48
N ALA A 157 -0.17 -13.68 -1.96
CA ALA A 157 -0.48 -13.41 -3.37
C ALA A 157 -1.83 -12.69 -3.46
N PHE A 158 -1.89 -11.64 -4.28
CA PHE A 158 -3.09 -10.82 -4.46
C PHE A 158 -3.07 -10.16 -5.84
N ALA A 159 -4.20 -9.61 -6.28
CA ALA A 159 -4.29 -8.85 -7.51
C ALA A 159 -3.96 -7.37 -7.28
N ALA A 160 -3.31 -6.73 -8.25
CA ALA A 160 -3.11 -5.29 -8.26
C ALA A 160 -4.48 -4.56 -8.24
N PRO A 161 -4.57 -3.38 -7.59
CA PRO A 161 -5.80 -2.57 -7.62
C PRO A 161 -6.12 -2.05 -9.03
N GLY A 162 -7.22 -1.31 -9.16
CA GLY A 162 -7.54 -0.59 -10.41
C GLY A 162 -6.52 0.52 -10.73
N PRO A 163 -6.62 1.12 -11.94
CA PRO A 163 -5.68 2.13 -12.40
C PRO A 163 -5.48 3.28 -11.41
N GLY A 164 -4.23 3.73 -11.26
CA GLY A 164 -3.86 4.83 -10.34
C GLY A 164 -2.54 4.61 -9.64
N SER A 165 -2.18 5.56 -8.76
CA SER A 165 -1.00 5.48 -7.90
C SER A 165 -1.39 5.07 -6.49
N TRP A 166 -0.82 4.00 -5.98
CA TRP A 166 -1.20 3.37 -4.72
C TRP A 166 0.01 3.09 -3.82
N THR A 167 -0.17 3.27 -2.52
CA THR A 167 0.71 2.66 -1.52
C THR A 167 0.09 1.34 -1.08
N VAL A 168 0.80 0.25 -1.29
CA VAL A 168 0.41 -1.08 -0.82
C VAL A 168 1.18 -1.40 0.44
N GLU A 169 0.46 -1.84 1.46
CA GLU A 169 1.00 -2.36 2.70
C GLU A 169 0.74 -3.85 2.77
N LEU A 170 1.76 -4.62 3.12
CA LEU A 170 1.66 -6.02 3.50
C LEU A 170 2.04 -6.16 4.97
N PHE A 171 1.09 -6.59 5.79
CA PHE A 171 1.34 -7.09 7.14
C PHE A 171 1.64 -8.57 7.07
N VAL A 172 2.69 -9.01 7.76
CA VAL A 172 3.08 -10.42 7.87
C VAL A 172 3.23 -10.77 9.34
N GLU A 173 2.55 -11.82 9.77
CA GLU A 173 2.78 -12.51 11.04
C GLU A 173 3.63 -13.75 10.77
N PHE A 174 4.77 -13.86 11.42
CA PHE A 174 5.69 -14.97 11.22
C PHE A 174 5.35 -16.13 12.13
N ALA A 175 5.55 -17.33 11.64
CA ALA A 175 5.32 -18.55 12.41
C ALA A 175 6.25 -18.69 13.64
N ALA A 176 5.88 -19.57 14.55
CA ALA A 176 6.64 -19.88 15.77
C ALA A 176 6.89 -18.67 16.70
N GLY A 177 6.06 -17.63 16.61
CA GLY A 177 6.16 -16.45 17.48
C GLY A 177 7.39 -15.58 17.21
N ALA A 178 7.97 -15.66 16.01
CA ALA A 178 9.12 -14.84 15.63
C ALA A 178 8.80 -13.35 15.60
N GLY A 179 7.50 -12.99 15.42
CA GLY A 179 7.04 -11.61 15.42
C GLY A 179 6.21 -11.25 14.20
N ASN A 180 6.18 -9.98 13.87
CA ASN A 180 5.45 -9.45 12.72
C ASN A 180 6.21 -8.29 12.06
N ALA A 181 5.85 -7.97 10.81
CA ALA A 181 6.42 -6.85 10.09
C ALA A 181 5.43 -6.26 9.08
N HIS A 182 5.60 -4.98 8.79
CA HIS A 182 4.90 -4.26 7.74
C HIS A 182 5.88 -3.92 6.63
N TYR A 183 5.50 -4.17 5.38
CA TYR A 183 6.26 -3.85 4.18
C TYR A 183 5.43 -2.96 3.27
N PHE A 184 6.09 -2.01 2.61
CA PHE A 184 5.43 -1.03 1.77
C PHE A 184 6.00 -1.01 0.36
N TRP A 185 5.13 -0.88 -0.64
CA TRP A 185 5.47 -0.63 -2.04
C TRP A 185 4.57 0.47 -2.58
N ARG A 186 5.07 1.16 -3.58
CA ARG A 186 4.29 2.07 -4.40
C ARG A 186 3.97 1.39 -5.72
N LEU A 187 2.69 1.28 -6.06
CA LEU A 187 2.24 0.78 -7.36
C LEU A 187 1.80 1.95 -8.24
N GLU A 188 2.26 1.94 -9.49
CA GLU A 188 1.74 2.76 -10.58
C GLU A 188 0.98 1.79 -11.51
N VAL A 189 -0.35 1.83 -11.44
CA VAL A 189 -1.23 0.87 -12.12
C VAL A 189 -1.83 1.49 -13.36
N GLU A 190 -1.64 0.85 -14.52
CA GLU A 190 -2.13 1.27 -15.83
C GLU A 190 -3.40 0.52 -16.29
#